data_79b47168644d1af79399b484cdeef772
#
_entry.id   79b47168644d1af79399b484cdeef772
#
_cell.length_a   1.000
_cell.length_b   1.000
_cell.length_c   1.000
_cell.angle_alpha   90.00
_cell.angle_beta   90.00
_cell.angle_gamma   90.00
#
_symmetry.space_group_name_H-M   'P 1'
#
loop_
_entity.id
_entity.type
_entity.pdbx_description
1 polymer ?
#
loop_
_entity_poly.entity_id
_entity_poly.type
_entity_poly.pdbx_seq_one_letter_code
_entity_poly.pdbx_strand_id
1 'polypeptide(L)'
;EEQDFGITLSNRGGMLKNAEYKIPPKKNQIKQKCFYPSYKFFLDYNGDVLMCSHDWGKKNILGNLNKQSFKDIWLSDKYMEARQKLNNSDRSISPCNVCDVAGTLIGSKHSIAWQKYQK
;
A
#
# COMPACT_ATOMS: atom_id res chain seq x y z
N GLU A 1 31.29 -8.08 13.26
CA GLU A 1 30.86 -6.66 13.23
C GLU A 1 29.67 -6.56 12.29
N GLU A 2 28.48 -6.33 12.85
CA GLU A 2 27.30 -6.00 12.05
C GLU A 2 27.54 -4.63 11.44
N GLN A 3 27.62 -4.57 10.13
CA GLN A 3 27.65 -3.29 9.43
C GLN A 3 26.23 -2.73 9.42
N ASP A 4 26.00 -1.70 10.21
CA ASP A 4 24.77 -0.91 10.13
C ASP A 4 24.88 0.01 8.89
N PHE A 5 24.18 -0.36 7.84
CA PHE A 5 24.14 0.45 6.61
C PHE A 5 23.19 1.66 6.71
N GLY A 6 22.63 1.94 7.87
CA GLY A 6 21.67 3.04 8.05
C GLY A 6 20.36 2.85 7.28
N ILE A 7 20.08 1.65 6.79
CA ILE A 7 18.88 1.33 6.04
C ILE A 7 17.83 0.74 6.98
N THR A 8 16.71 1.43 7.12
CA THR A 8 15.55 0.92 7.84
C THR A 8 14.63 0.19 6.87
N LEU A 9 14.43 -1.11 7.08
CA LEU A 9 13.47 -1.89 6.31
C LEU A 9 12.06 -1.66 6.85
N SER A 10 11.07 -1.56 5.94
CA SER A 10 9.67 -1.57 6.33
C SER A 10 9.27 -2.98 6.81
N ASN A 11 8.17 -3.08 7.57
CA ASN A 11 7.66 -4.37 8.02
C ASN A 11 6.94 -5.18 6.92
N ARG A 12 6.96 -4.72 5.68
CA ARG A 12 6.35 -5.39 4.51
C ARG A 12 4.88 -5.78 4.74
N GLY A 13 4.08 -4.80 5.20
CA GLY A 13 2.67 -5.06 5.50
C GLY A 13 2.45 -6.02 6.66
N GLY A 14 3.36 -6.05 7.62
CA GLY A 14 3.32 -6.92 8.79
C GLY A 14 3.90 -8.31 8.57
N MET A 15 4.39 -8.63 7.37
CA MET A 15 4.96 -9.95 7.07
C MET A 15 6.40 -10.11 7.58
N LEU A 16 7.12 -9.01 7.74
CA LEU A 16 8.49 -9.00 8.26
C LEU A 16 8.45 -8.68 9.76
N LYS A 17 8.47 -9.71 10.58
CA LYS A 17 8.41 -9.61 12.05
C LYS A 17 9.71 -10.06 12.70
N ASN A 18 10.80 -9.97 11.97
CA ASN A 18 12.06 -10.54 12.41
C ASN A 18 12.75 -9.64 13.45
N ALA A 19 13.04 -10.21 14.61
CA ALA A 19 13.79 -9.52 15.67
C ALA A 19 15.22 -9.15 15.26
N GLU A 20 15.83 -9.88 14.31
CA GLU A 20 17.16 -9.58 13.79
C GLU A 20 17.24 -8.20 13.15
N TYR A 21 16.16 -7.75 12.51
CA TYR A 21 16.11 -6.44 11.86
C TYR A 21 15.58 -5.35 12.79
N LYS A 22 15.36 -5.65 14.06
CA LYS A 22 14.82 -4.69 15.05
C LYS A 22 13.54 -3.99 14.60
N ILE A 23 12.71 -4.69 13.82
CA ILE A 23 11.42 -4.17 13.35
C ILE A 23 10.34 -4.63 14.33
N PRO A 24 9.83 -3.74 15.19
CA PRO A 24 8.80 -4.11 16.13
C PRO A 24 7.47 -4.38 15.41
N PRO A 25 6.64 -5.31 15.90
CA PRO A 25 5.28 -5.46 15.42
C PRO A 25 4.51 -4.15 15.64
N LYS A 26 3.80 -3.71 14.61
CA LYS A 26 2.95 -2.53 14.72
C LYS A 26 1.69 -2.88 15.50
N LYS A 27 1.50 -2.30 16.66
CA LYS A 27 0.33 -2.52 17.51
C LYS A 27 -0.86 -1.65 17.10
N ASN A 28 -0.58 -0.41 16.68
CA ASN A 28 -1.59 0.54 16.27
C ASN A 28 -1.34 1.00 14.84
N GLN A 29 -2.41 1.20 14.07
CA GLN A 29 -2.27 1.74 12.73
C GLN A 29 -1.71 3.17 12.74
N ILE A 30 -0.93 3.51 11.73
CA ILE A 30 -0.47 4.87 11.50
C ILE A 30 -1.66 5.72 11.02
N LYS A 31 -1.90 6.84 11.68
CA LYS A 31 -2.91 7.83 11.26
C LYS A 31 -2.28 8.86 10.32
N GLN A 32 -1.95 8.42 9.12
CA GLN A 32 -1.24 9.22 8.13
C GLN A 32 -1.69 8.84 6.73
N LYS A 33 -1.75 9.84 5.83
CA LYS A 33 -2.05 9.61 4.41
C LYS A 33 -1.02 8.66 3.78
N CYS A 34 -1.45 7.93 2.76
CA CYS A 34 -0.57 7.16 1.90
C CYS A 34 -1.02 7.33 0.45
N PHE A 35 -0.10 7.72 -0.44
CA PHE A 35 -0.42 8.04 -1.83
C PHE A 35 -0.16 6.89 -2.80
N TYR A 36 0.34 5.75 -2.35
CA TYR A 36 0.71 4.64 -3.23
C TYR A 36 -0.39 4.23 -4.21
N PRO A 37 -1.65 4.03 -3.81
CA PRO A 37 -2.69 3.65 -4.78
C PRO A 37 -3.05 4.74 -5.79
N SER A 38 -2.57 5.95 -5.58
CA SER A 38 -2.83 7.07 -6.48
C SER A 38 -1.86 7.15 -7.65
N TYR A 39 -0.70 6.48 -7.57
CA TYR A 39 0.31 6.57 -8.62
C TYR A 39 1.03 5.24 -8.91
N LYS A 40 0.78 4.18 -8.16
CA LYS A 40 1.39 2.86 -8.37
C LYS A 40 0.36 1.83 -8.79
N PHE A 41 0.75 1.01 -9.76
CA PHE A 41 0.04 -0.19 -10.16
C PHE A 41 1.00 -1.36 -9.97
N PHE A 42 0.75 -2.20 -8.98
CA PHE A 42 1.65 -3.29 -8.64
C PHE A 42 1.08 -4.63 -9.11
N LEU A 43 1.80 -5.27 -10.03
CA LEU A 43 1.39 -6.51 -10.68
C LEU A 43 2.23 -7.67 -10.15
N ASP A 44 1.55 -8.72 -9.69
CA ASP A 44 2.18 -9.98 -9.33
C ASP A 44 2.32 -10.89 -10.57
N TYR A 45 3.19 -11.88 -10.49
CA TYR A 45 3.53 -12.77 -11.60
C TYR A 45 2.32 -13.54 -12.16
N ASN A 46 1.31 -13.81 -11.35
CA ASN A 46 0.10 -14.54 -11.75
C ASN A 46 -1.02 -13.63 -12.30
N GLY A 47 -0.75 -12.35 -12.48
CA GLY A 47 -1.71 -11.36 -12.96
C GLY A 47 -2.50 -10.66 -11.84
N ASP A 48 -2.35 -11.05 -10.59
CA ASP A 48 -2.98 -10.34 -9.47
C ASP A 48 -2.43 -8.92 -9.34
N VAL A 49 -3.33 -7.97 -9.14
CA VAL A 49 -2.99 -6.58 -8.89
C VAL A 49 -3.10 -6.31 -7.40
N LEU A 50 -1.97 -5.98 -6.78
CA LEU A 50 -1.89 -5.66 -5.36
C LEU A 50 -2.00 -4.15 -5.17
N MET A 51 -2.52 -3.76 -4.02
CA MET A 51 -2.66 -2.34 -3.70
C MET A 51 -1.30 -1.64 -3.58
N CYS A 52 -0.26 -2.36 -3.15
CA CYS A 52 1.02 -1.78 -2.81
C CYS A 52 2.13 -2.84 -2.86
N SER A 53 3.35 -2.41 -3.20
CA SER A 53 4.54 -3.27 -3.20
C SER A 53 4.94 -3.78 -1.81
N HIS A 54 4.43 -3.18 -0.75
CA HIS A 54 4.66 -3.62 0.63
C HIS A 54 3.68 -4.69 1.09
N ASP A 55 2.68 -5.02 0.30
CA ASP A 55 1.72 -6.08 0.61
C ASP A 55 2.29 -7.47 0.31
N TRP A 56 3.31 -7.86 1.03
CA TRP A 56 3.97 -9.15 0.85
C TRP A 56 3.08 -10.34 1.19
N GLY A 57 2.10 -10.15 2.05
CA GLY A 57 1.12 -11.18 2.41
C GLY A 57 -0.02 -11.30 1.42
N LYS A 58 -0.06 -10.49 0.36
CA LYS A 58 -1.14 -10.44 -0.63
C LYS A 58 -2.52 -10.33 0.02
N LYS A 59 -2.62 -9.45 1.01
CA LYS A 59 -3.82 -9.27 1.82
C LYS A 59 -4.92 -8.51 1.09
N ASN A 60 -4.55 -7.69 0.09
CA ASN A 60 -5.50 -6.85 -0.63
C ASN A 60 -5.27 -6.92 -2.14
N ILE A 61 -5.92 -7.87 -2.78
CA ILE A 61 -5.89 -8.06 -4.23
C ILE A 61 -7.02 -7.23 -4.83
N LEU A 62 -6.66 -6.28 -5.69
CA LEU A 62 -7.62 -5.32 -6.29
C LEU A 62 -8.21 -5.80 -7.61
N GLY A 63 -7.61 -6.76 -8.25
CA GLY A 63 -8.07 -7.33 -9.51
C GLY A 63 -7.05 -8.29 -10.10
N ASN A 64 -7.31 -8.73 -11.34
CA ASN A 64 -6.41 -9.63 -12.07
C ASN A 64 -6.41 -9.29 -13.56
N LEU A 65 -5.23 -9.03 -14.13
CA LEU A 65 -5.08 -8.65 -15.54
C LEU A 65 -5.42 -9.76 -16.53
N ASN A 66 -5.51 -11.00 -16.09
CA ASN A 66 -6.00 -12.09 -16.93
C ASN A 66 -7.53 -12.08 -17.11
N LYS A 67 -8.24 -11.35 -16.26
CA LYS A 67 -9.71 -11.31 -16.21
C LYS A 67 -10.28 -9.94 -16.51
N GLN A 68 -9.50 -8.89 -16.32
CA GLN A 68 -9.96 -7.50 -16.41
C GLN A 68 -8.90 -6.64 -17.11
N SER A 69 -9.32 -5.56 -17.77
CA SER A 69 -8.38 -4.60 -18.34
C SER A 69 -7.71 -3.76 -17.24
N PHE A 70 -6.56 -3.18 -17.55
CA PHE A 70 -5.91 -2.21 -16.67
C PHE A 70 -6.86 -1.09 -16.24
N LYS A 71 -7.60 -0.52 -17.20
CA LYS A 71 -8.54 0.57 -16.94
C LYS A 71 -9.63 0.16 -15.96
N ASP A 72 -10.21 -1.02 -16.14
CA ASP A 72 -11.27 -1.50 -15.27
C ASP A 72 -10.80 -1.72 -13.84
N ILE A 73 -9.57 -2.22 -13.67
CA ILE A 73 -8.97 -2.41 -12.34
C ILE A 73 -8.63 -1.05 -11.71
N TRP A 74 -7.96 -0.18 -12.46
CA TRP A 74 -7.49 1.13 -11.99
C TRP A 74 -8.64 2.06 -11.56
N LEU A 75 -9.76 1.97 -12.24
CA LEU A 75 -10.96 2.74 -11.95
C LEU A 75 -12.02 1.97 -11.16
N SER A 76 -11.70 0.77 -10.66
CA SER A 76 -12.63 -0.05 -9.89
C SER A 76 -12.99 0.61 -8.55
N ASP A 77 -14.15 0.25 -8.03
CA ASP A 77 -14.60 0.72 -6.71
C ASP A 77 -13.62 0.35 -5.60
N LYS A 78 -13.02 -0.82 -5.67
CA LYS A 78 -11.99 -1.28 -4.72
C LYS A 78 -10.77 -0.36 -4.71
N TYR A 79 -10.28 0.02 -5.89
CA TYR A 79 -9.13 0.91 -6.00
C TYR A 79 -9.48 2.33 -5.53
N MET A 80 -10.67 2.82 -5.90
CA MET A 80 -11.16 4.13 -5.48
C MET A 80 -11.36 4.20 -3.98
N GLU A 81 -11.92 3.16 -3.37
CA GLU A 81 -12.08 3.08 -1.92
C GLU A 81 -10.73 3.12 -1.20
N ALA A 82 -9.75 2.37 -1.69
CA ALA A 82 -8.41 2.38 -1.12
C ALA A 82 -7.78 3.79 -1.17
N ARG A 83 -7.88 4.48 -2.31
CA ARG A 83 -7.40 5.85 -2.45
C ARG A 83 -8.09 6.80 -1.50
N GLN A 84 -9.40 6.71 -1.40
CA GLN A 84 -10.20 7.58 -0.53
C GLN A 84 -9.85 7.40 0.94
N LYS A 85 -9.78 6.17 1.41
CA LYS A 85 -9.41 5.86 2.80
C LYS A 85 -8.00 6.37 3.12
N LEU A 86 -7.03 6.07 2.28
CA LEU A 86 -5.65 6.46 2.51
C LEU A 86 -5.44 7.97 2.38
N ASN A 87 -6.21 8.66 1.54
CA ASN A 87 -6.21 10.12 1.48
C ASN A 87 -6.81 10.77 2.72
N ASN A 88 -7.66 10.07 3.44
CA ASN A 88 -8.27 10.52 4.70
C ASN A 88 -7.52 10.02 5.93
N SER A 89 -6.30 9.55 5.76
CA SER A 89 -5.49 8.96 6.83
C SER A 89 -6.12 7.75 7.51
N ASP A 90 -7.05 7.09 6.83
CA ASP A 90 -7.71 5.88 7.30
C ASP A 90 -6.95 4.65 6.78
N ARG A 91 -6.21 4.02 7.66
CA ARG A 91 -5.46 2.81 7.39
C ARG A 91 -6.12 1.55 7.96
N SER A 92 -7.43 1.56 8.06
CA SER A 92 -8.19 0.40 8.58
C SER A 92 -8.21 -0.80 7.63
N ILE A 93 -7.87 -0.60 6.36
CA ILE A 93 -7.79 -1.69 5.38
C ILE A 93 -6.48 -2.49 5.53
N SER A 94 -6.56 -3.80 5.28
CA SER A 94 -5.37 -4.65 5.26
C SER A 94 -4.59 -4.45 3.95
N PRO A 95 -3.26 -4.43 3.95
CA PRO A 95 -2.34 -4.58 5.07
C PRO A 95 -1.96 -3.25 5.75
N CYS A 96 -2.63 -2.15 5.38
CA CYS A 96 -2.28 -0.80 5.85
C CYS A 96 -2.43 -0.66 7.37
N ASN A 97 -3.32 -1.44 7.97
CA ASN A 97 -3.58 -1.44 9.41
C ASN A 97 -2.37 -1.90 10.26
N VAL A 98 -1.42 -2.60 9.66
CA VAL A 98 -0.19 -3.06 10.33
C VAL A 98 1.08 -2.53 9.66
N CYS A 99 0.95 -1.73 8.62
CA CYS A 99 2.06 -1.16 7.84
C CYS A 99 2.76 -0.05 8.62
N ASP A 100 4.08 0.03 8.49
CA ASP A 100 4.91 1.07 9.12
C ASP A 100 5.46 2.09 8.11
N VAL A 101 5.02 2.06 6.86
CA VAL A 101 5.48 2.97 5.80
C VAL A 101 4.69 4.27 5.84
N ALA A 102 5.39 5.40 5.81
CA ALA A 102 4.76 6.72 5.79
C ALA A 102 3.91 6.95 4.53
N GLY A 103 4.43 6.61 3.35
CA GLY A 103 3.67 6.62 2.10
C GLY A 103 3.36 8.00 1.52
N THR A 104 4.01 9.06 2.00
CA THR A 104 3.75 10.45 1.60
C THR A 104 4.90 11.12 0.84
N LEU A 105 5.99 10.39 0.60
CA LEU A 105 7.18 10.95 -0.05
C LEU A 105 6.89 11.39 -1.49
N ILE A 106 6.12 10.61 -2.22
CA ILE A 106 5.74 10.86 -3.62
C ILE A 106 4.24 10.64 -3.75
N GLY A 107 3.61 11.27 -4.77
CA GLY A 107 2.24 10.96 -5.16
C GLY A 107 1.19 11.95 -4.71
N SER A 108 1.55 13.02 -4.01
CA SER A 108 0.61 14.06 -3.56
C SER A 108 -0.19 14.66 -4.74
N LYS A 109 0.47 15.01 -5.84
CA LYS A 109 -0.19 15.58 -7.04
C LYS A 109 -1.15 14.58 -7.68
N HIS A 110 -0.76 13.29 -7.73
CA HIS A 110 -1.62 12.23 -8.26
C HIS A 110 -2.85 12.02 -7.37
N SER A 111 -2.66 12.06 -6.06
CA SER A 111 -3.75 11.96 -5.10
C SER A 111 -4.78 13.08 -5.31
N ILE A 112 -4.32 14.32 -5.45
CA ILE A 112 -5.19 15.47 -5.74
C ILE A 112 -5.93 15.29 -7.07
N ALA A 113 -5.24 14.86 -8.12
CA ALA A 113 -5.85 14.65 -9.43
C ALA A 113 -6.97 13.59 -9.39
N TRP A 114 -6.84 12.58 -8.54
CA TRP A 114 -7.86 11.53 -8.42
C TRP A 114 -9.06 11.93 -7.55
N GLN A 115 -8.96 12.96 -6.73
CA GLN A 115 -10.06 13.39 -5.85
C GLN A 115 -11.34 13.71 -6.62
N LYS A 116 -11.24 14.25 -7.83
CA LYS A 116 -12.40 14.56 -8.68
C LYS A 116 -13.19 13.32 -9.12
N TYR A 117 -12.60 12.13 -9.05
CA TYR A 117 -13.26 10.87 -9.40
C TYR A 117 -13.75 10.10 -8.15
N GLN A 118 -13.41 10.57 -6.97
CA GLN A 118 -13.91 10.01 -5.71
C GLN A 118 -15.29 10.60 -5.43
N LYS A 119 -16.25 9.73 -5.47
CA LYS A 119 -17.65 10.13 -5.16
C LYS A 119 -17.93 9.85 -3.69
#